data_d11d505f9e9e38a2d342d3dc379a79be
#
_entry.id   d11d505f9e9e38a2d342d3dc379a79be
#
_cell.length_a   1.000
_cell.length_b   1.000
_cell.length_c   1.000
_cell.angle_alpha   90.00
_cell.angle_beta   90.00
_cell.angle_gamma   90.00
#
_symmetry.space_group_name_H-M   'P 1'
#
loop_
_entity.id
_entity.type
_entity.pdbx_description
1 polymer ?
#
loop_
_entity_poly.entity_id
_entity_poly.type
_entity_poly.pdbx_seq_one_letter_code
_entity_poly.pdbx_strand_id
1 'polypeptide(L)'
;MDKVRLGMIGIGNMGTNHAKSLIEGLVPEMELTAIADRKEARREYCREHFPAGIRIFEEGQDLIASDVCDAVLIAVPHYQHPELTMIAFDHGKHVICEKPAGVYTKQVREMNEAAARTDQVFAMMFNQRTNSVYRKMHELVTGGELGAIKRVNWIVTDWYRTQSYYDSGSWRATWDGEGGGVLLNQCPHNLDMIQWICGLPSKVQAFCHIGKWHDIEVEDDVTAYLEYPNGATGVFITTTADAPGTNRFEITLELGKLVCENGKLMLHKLSENERTFCKTAKGGFDTPECTVTEVETDGENEQHVGVLKAFASNILHGTPLIADGIEGIRGLTLSNAMHLSSWLGHPVEIPFDEDLYLEELNKRRADSRKKEDSDVVFDTAGSY
;
A
#
# COMPACT_ATOMS: atom_id res chain seq x y z
N MET A 1 29.31 -0.91 -10.40
CA MET A 1 28.84 -0.80 -8.99
C MET A 1 28.56 -2.23 -8.54
N ASP A 2 29.19 -2.67 -7.44
CA ASP A 2 29.02 -4.05 -6.95
C ASP A 2 27.85 -4.19 -5.98
N LYS A 3 27.48 -3.07 -5.32
CA LYS A 3 26.32 -2.94 -4.42
C LYS A 3 25.73 -1.54 -4.50
N VAL A 4 24.43 -1.45 -4.30
CA VAL A 4 23.72 -0.18 -4.17
C VAL A 4 23.96 0.39 -2.77
N ARG A 5 24.50 1.61 -2.68
CA ARG A 5 24.64 2.34 -1.42
C ARG A 5 23.31 3.02 -1.09
N LEU A 6 22.67 2.60 -0.01
CA LEU A 6 21.35 3.11 0.39
C LEU A 6 21.44 4.10 1.55
N GLY A 7 20.79 5.25 1.39
CA GLY A 7 20.46 6.19 2.46
C GLY A 7 19.04 5.93 2.97
N MET A 8 18.86 5.84 4.30
CA MET A 8 17.55 5.65 4.94
C MET A 8 17.04 6.98 5.51
N ILE A 9 15.88 7.45 5.06
CA ILE A 9 15.27 8.69 5.55
C ILE A 9 14.06 8.35 6.42
N GLY A 10 14.17 8.64 7.71
CA GLY A 10 13.20 8.25 8.74
C GLY A 10 13.55 6.92 9.41
N ILE A 11 13.90 6.96 10.70
CA ILE A 11 14.24 5.80 11.55
C ILE A 11 13.12 5.59 12.60
N GLY A 12 11.89 5.59 12.13
CA GLY A 12 10.73 5.11 12.88
C GLY A 12 10.70 3.57 12.93
N ASN A 13 9.53 2.98 13.22
CA ASN A 13 9.39 1.52 13.28
C ASN A 13 9.82 0.86 11.95
N MET A 14 9.28 1.34 10.81
CA MET A 14 9.59 0.74 9.50
C MET A 14 11.02 0.99 9.05
N GLY A 15 11.51 2.23 9.12
CA GLY A 15 12.89 2.54 8.76
C GLY A 15 13.91 1.75 9.58
N THR A 16 13.64 1.53 10.88
CA THR A 16 14.48 0.67 11.73
C THR A 16 14.47 -0.78 11.25
N ASN A 17 13.31 -1.33 10.85
CA ASN A 17 13.22 -2.71 10.36
C ASN A 17 13.96 -2.89 9.03
N HIS A 18 13.80 -1.95 8.10
CA HIS A 18 14.55 -1.97 6.84
C HIS A 18 16.06 -1.85 7.07
N ALA A 19 16.49 -0.93 7.93
CA ALA A 19 17.90 -0.77 8.27
C ALA A 19 18.50 -2.06 8.84
N LYS A 20 17.80 -2.72 9.78
CA LYS A 20 18.22 -4.01 10.33
C LYS A 20 18.36 -5.09 9.27
N SER A 21 17.39 -5.23 8.36
CA SER A 21 17.45 -6.20 7.25
C SER A 21 18.71 -6.01 6.38
N LEU A 22 19.11 -4.76 6.14
CA LEU A 22 20.34 -4.45 5.39
C LEU A 22 21.59 -4.77 6.21
N ILE A 23 21.63 -4.39 7.49
CA ILE A 23 22.76 -4.64 8.39
C ILE A 23 22.98 -6.16 8.58
N GLU A 24 21.91 -6.94 8.64
CA GLU A 24 21.93 -8.40 8.74
C GLU A 24 22.30 -9.09 7.41
N GLY A 25 22.45 -8.33 6.31
CA GLY A 25 22.86 -8.84 5.00
C GLY A 25 21.78 -9.61 4.26
N LEU A 26 20.49 -9.41 4.61
CA LEU A 26 19.36 -10.06 3.92
C LEU A 26 19.18 -9.60 2.48
N VAL A 27 19.78 -8.46 2.10
CA VAL A 27 19.83 -7.91 0.75
C VAL A 27 21.29 -7.80 0.30
N PRO A 28 21.89 -8.87 -0.25
CA PRO A 28 23.33 -8.92 -0.51
C PRO A 28 23.85 -7.85 -1.49
N GLU A 29 23.02 -7.39 -2.41
CA GLU A 29 23.34 -6.38 -3.42
C GLU A 29 23.14 -4.93 -2.95
N MET A 30 22.82 -4.72 -1.66
CA MET A 30 22.60 -3.40 -1.09
C MET A 30 23.31 -3.25 0.24
N GLU A 31 23.79 -2.05 0.55
CA GLU A 31 24.38 -1.73 1.84
C GLU A 31 23.82 -0.40 2.39
N LEU A 32 23.59 -0.35 3.70
CA LEU A 32 23.18 0.86 4.38
C LEU A 32 24.42 1.74 4.63
N THR A 33 24.48 2.91 3.99
CA THR A 33 25.61 3.83 4.12
C THR A 33 25.30 5.07 4.92
N ALA A 34 24.03 5.46 5.00
CA ALA A 34 23.61 6.64 5.72
C ALA A 34 22.19 6.52 6.28
N ILE A 35 21.91 7.27 7.33
CA ILE A 35 20.56 7.48 7.88
C ILE A 35 20.28 8.98 8.09
N ALA A 36 19.03 9.38 8.03
CA ALA A 36 18.57 10.69 8.47
C ALA A 36 17.31 10.58 9.31
N ASP A 37 17.27 11.30 10.43
CA ASP A 37 16.06 11.44 11.24
C ASP A 37 16.11 12.77 12.01
N ARG A 38 14.99 13.51 12.05
CA ARG A 38 14.91 14.78 12.78
C ARG A 38 14.96 14.63 14.30
N LYS A 39 14.52 13.49 14.83
CA LYS A 39 14.56 13.21 16.27
C LYS A 39 15.94 12.80 16.71
N GLU A 40 16.55 13.56 17.64
CA GLU A 40 17.88 13.23 18.20
C GLU A 40 17.91 11.84 18.83
N ALA A 41 16.84 11.47 19.57
CA ALA A 41 16.76 10.15 20.20
C ALA A 41 16.88 9.00 19.17
N ARG A 42 16.39 9.18 17.93
CA ARG A 42 16.54 8.20 16.86
C ARG A 42 17.95 8.16 16.30
N ARG A 43 18.58 9.31 16.15
CA ARG A 43 19.99 9.40 15.73
C ARG A 43 20.92 8.78 16.77
N GLU A 44 20.65 9.00 18.06
CA GLU A 44 21.41 8.35 19.17
C GLU A 44 21.23 6.84 19.16
N TYR A 45 19.98 6.35 19.05
CA TYR A 45 19.73 4.92 18.87
C TYR A 45 20.58 4.32 17.74
N CYS A 46 20.71 5.00 16.59
CA CYS A 46 21.55 4.53 15.50
C CYS A 46 23.04 4.53 15.85
N ARG A 47 23.54 5.56 16.56
CA ARG A 47 24.95 5.59 17.01
C ARG A 47 25.31 4.42 17.93
N GLU A 48 24.35 4.01 18.77
CA GLU A 48 24.55 2.94 19.74
C GLU A 48 24.39 1.53 19.16
N HIS A 49 23.48 1.36 18.18
CA HIS A 49 23.05 0.03 17.74
C HIS A 49 23.42 -0.32 16.31
N PHE A 50 23.82 0.63 15.49
CA PHE A 50 24.18 0.38 14.10
C PHE A 50 25.72 0.33 13.92
N PRO A 51 26.22 -0.33 12.87
CA PRO A 51 27.65 -0.42 12.62
C PRO A 51 28.31 0.97 12.49
N ALA A 52 29.51 1.10 13.06
CA ALA A 52 30.33 2.28 12.89
C ALA A 52 30.67 2.48 11.39
N GLY A 53 30.47 3.66 10.85
CA GLY A 53 30.70 3.97 9.43
C GLY A 53 29.42 4.39 8.70
N ILE A 54 28.25 4.08 9.24
CA ILE A 54 26.99 4.66 8.73
C ILE A 54 26.96 6.14 9.06
N ARG A 55 26.81 6.98 8.03
CA ARG A 55 26.72 8.45 8.18
C ARG A 55 25.35 8.82 8.73
N ILE A 56 25.33 9.75 9.68
CA ILE A 56 24.10 10.20 10.36
C ILE A 56 23.85 11.65 10.05
N PHE A 57 22.66 11.93 9.51
CA PHE A 57 22.18 13.25 9.18
C PHE A 57 20.95 13.62 10.04
N GLU A 58 20.71 14.89 10.23
CA GLU A 58 19.48 15.38 10.87
C GLU A 58 18.35 15.51 9.83
N GLU A 59 18.64 16.12 8.68
CA GLU A 59 17.67 16.36 7.62
C GLU A 59 17.84 15.35 6.47
N GLY A 60 16.71 14.84 5.97
CA GLY A 60 16.70 13.93 4.81
C GLY A 60 17.25 14.59 3.55
N GLN A 61 17.04 15.90 3.37
CA GLN A 61 17.53 16.67 2.24
C GLN A 61 19.06 16.74 2.21
N ASP A 62 19.70 16.87 3.38
CA ASP A 62 21.17 16.87 3.49
C ASP A 62 21.77 15.52 3.13
N LEU A 63 21.08 14.42 3.54
CA LEU A 63 21.46 13.07 3.12
C LEU A 63 21.33 12.92 1.60
N ILE A 64 20.20 13.35 1.01
CA ILE A 64 19.97 13.28 -0.43
C ILE A 64 21.03 14.06 -1.21
N ALA A 65 21.38 15.28 -0.76
CA ALA A 65 22.37 16.12 -1.41
C ALA A 65 23.82 15.60 -1.29
N SER A 66 24.06 14.63 -0.40
CA SER A 66 25.39 14.07 -0.18
C SER A 66 25.76 13.03 -1.26
N ASP A 67 27.06 12.68 -1.31
CA ASP A 67 27.63 11.68 -2.20
C ASP A 67 27.73 10.26 -1.56
N VAL A 68 27.15 10.11 -0.36
CA VAL A 68 27.32 8.87 0.43
C VAL A 68 26.39 7.73 0.01
N CYS A 69 25.37 8.02 -0.80
CA CYS A 69 24.43 7.01 -1.28
C CYS A 69 24.11 7.18 -2.77
N ASP A 70 23.69 6.10 -3.40
CA ASP A 70 23.21 6.03 -4.79
C ASP A 70 21.68 6.06 -4.84
N ALA A 71 21.06 5.53 -3.78
CA ALA A 71 19.63 5.39 -3.64
C ALA A 71 19.17 5.82 -2.24
N VAL A 72 17.89 6.19 -2.12
CA VAL A 72 17.26 6.48 -0.83
C VAL A 72 16.01 5.65 -0.63
N LEU A 73 15.79 5.20 0.63
CA LEU A 73 14.51 4.71 1.09
C LEU A 73 13.86 5.78 1.97
N ILE A 74 12.63 6.16 1.62
CA ILE A 74 11.87 7.21 2.28
C ILE A 74 10.81 6.56 3.18
N ALA A 75 10.95 6.68 4.51
CA ALA A 75 10.10 6.08 5.53
C ALA A 75 9.68 7.12 6.61
N VAL A 76 9.22 8.27 6.15
CA VAL A 76 8.77 9.42 6.95
C VAL A 76 7.23 9.49 6.99
N PRO A 77 6.61 10.47 7.70
CA PRO A 77 5.16 10.70 7.59
C PRO A 77 4.70 11.01 6.17
N HIS A 78 3.51 10.59 5.82
CA HIS A 78 2.98 10.42 4.47
C HIS A 78 3.03 11.67 3.58
N TYR A 79 2.79 12.87 4.14
CA TYR A 79 2.83 14.13 3.39
C TYR A 79 4.20 14.45 2.80
N GLN A 80 5.28 13.93 3.39
CA GLN A 80 6.65 14.21 2.97
C GLN A 80 7.15 13.25 1.89
N HIS A 81 6.45 12.13 1.64
CA HIS A 81 6.88 11.14 0.64
C HIS A 81 7.09 11.74 -0.75
N PRO A 82 6.12 12.47 -1.34
CA PRO A 82 6.31 13.03 -2.69
C PRO A 82 7.39 14.10 -2.76
N GLU A 83 7.46 14.98 -1.76
CA GLU A 83 8.46 16.06 -1.74
C GLU A 83 9.89 15.51 -1.72
N LEU A 84 10.19 14.62 -0.78
CA LEU A 84 11.52 14.02 -0.66
C LEU A 84 11.88 13.16 -1.87
N THR A 85 10.91 12.48 -2.47
CA THR A 85 11.09 11.71 -3.70
C THR A 85 11.50 12.62 -4.87
N MET A 86 10.82 13.74 -5.07
CA MET A 86 11.16 14.69 -6.11
C MET A 86 12.55 15.32 -5.90
N ILE A 87 12.87 15.70 -4.65
CA ILE A 87 14.21 16.20 -4.30
C ILE A 87 15.28 15.14 -4.59
N ALA A 88 15.01 13.86 -4.30
CA ALA A 88 15.95 12.78 -4.60
C ALA A 88 16.21 12.62 -6.10
N PHE A 89 15.17 12.74 -6.94
CA PHE A 89 15.34 12.74 -8.40
C PHE A 89 16.18 13.89 -8.88
N ASP A 90 15.97 15.12 -8.36
CA ASP A 90 16.75 16.31 -8.72
C ASP A 90 18.24 16.16 -8.37
N HIS A 91 18.56 15.30 -7.39
CA HIS A 91 19.94 14.96 -7.00
C HIS A 91 20.46 13.65 -7.64
N GLY A 92 19.73 13.09 -8.60
CA GLY A 92 20.14 11.88 -9.32
C GLY A 92 20.15 10.62 -8.47
N LYS A 93 19.30 10.54 -7.44
CA LYS A 93 19.17 9.35 -6.59
C LYS A 93 18.05 8.45 -7.05
N HIS A 94 18.29 7.13 -7.07
CA HIS A 94 17.22 6.14 -7.14
C HIS A 94 16.38 6.18 -5.88
N VAL A 95 15.08 5.91 -5.97
CA VAL A 95 14.14 6.04 -4.85
C VAL A 95 13.31 4.79 -4.66
N ILE A 96 13.23 4.32 -3.43
CA ILE A 96 12.17 3.42 -2.97
C ILE A 96 11.39 4.14 -1.87
N CYS A 97 10.07 4.27 -2.06
CA CYS A 97 9.20 5.01 -1.16
C CYS A 97 8.30 4.06 -0.38
N GLU A 98 8.18 4.29 0.92
CA GLU A 98 7.18 3.60 1.75
C GLU A 98 5.76 3.96 1.32
N LYS A 99 4.86 3.04 1.59
CA LYS A 99 3.43 3.26 1.39
C LYS A 99 2.84 4.15 2.52
N PRO A 100 1.79 4.91 2.22
CA PRO A 100 1.23 5.23 0.89
C PRO A 100 2.17 6.13 0.09
N ALA A 101 1.97 6.24 -1.22
CA ALA A 101 2.79 7.10 -2.08
C ALA A 101 2.73 8.59 -1.69
N GLY A 102 1.68 8.99 -1.00
CA GLY A 102 1.40 10.30 -0.45
C GLY A 102 0.01 10.31 0.16
N VAL A 103 -0.52 11.49 0.48
CA VAL A 103 -1.85 11.64 1.10
C VAL A 103 -2.93 11.93 0.04
N TYR A 104 -2.63 12.69 -1.00
CA TYR A 104 -3.57 13.08 -2.05
C TYR A 104 -2.97 12.92 -3.44
N THR A 105 -3.83 12.53 -4.39
CA THR A 105 -3.40 12.12 -5.73
C THR A 105 -2.72 13.24 -6.51
N LYS A 106 -3.13 14.50 -6.35
CA LYS A 106 -2.53 15.64 -7.06
C LYS A 106 -1.01 15.72 -6.83
N GLN A 107 -0.55 15.64 -5.57
CA GLN A 107 0.87 15.68 -5.24
C GLN A 107 1.63 14.44 -5.76
N VAL A 108 0.99 13.27 -5.68
CA VAL A 108 1.58 12.02 -6.21
C VAL A 108 1.65 12.05 -7.74
N ARG A 109 0.74 12.72 -8.41
CA ARG A 109 0.82 12.97 -9.86
C ARG A 109 2.03 13.82 -10.22
N GLU A 110 2.28 14.90 -9.48
CA GLU A 110 3.48 15.75 -9.65
C GLU A 110 4.76 14.92 -9.43
N MET A 111 4.78 14.05 -8.44
CA MET A 111 5.88 13.11 -8.19
C MET A 111 6.08 12.14 -9.38
N ASN A 112 5.00 11.58 -9.93
CA ASN A 112 5.07 10.70 -11.10
C ASN A 112 5.55 11.44 -12.35
N GLU A 113 5.15 12.70 -12.52
CA GLU A 113 5.66 13.57 -13.61
C GLU A 113 7.16 13.87 -13.43
N ALA A 114 7.63 14.03 -12.20
CA ALA A 114 9.06 14.16 -11.91
C ALA A 114 9.80 12.85 -12.22
N ALA A 115 9.27 11.71 -11.82
CA ALA A 115 9.82 10.39 -12.15
C ALA A 115 9.94 10.16 -13.66
N ALA A 116 8.97 10.62 -14.46
CA ALA A 116 9.00 10.50 -15.92
C ALA A 116 10.09 11.35 -16.60
N ARG A 117 10.70 12.29 -15.88
CA ARG A 117 11.77 13.17 -16.41
C ARG A 117 13.17 12.74 -16.00
N THR A 118 13.31 11.62 -15.31
CA THR A 118 14.61 11.10 -14.85
C THR A 118 14.79 9.65 -15.27
N ASP A 119 16.04 9.22 -15.37
CA ASP A 119 16.41 7.81 -15.58
C ASP A 119 16.60 7.04 -14.26
N GLN A 120 16.29 7.66 -13.13
CA GLN A 120 16.44 7.04 -11.83
C GLN A 120 15.35 6.00 -11.62
N VAL A 121 15.72 4.87 -11.01
CA VAL A 121 14.78 3.82 -10.64
C VAL A 121 13.88 4.32 -9.52
N PHE A 122 12.58 4.16 -9.69
CA PHE A 122 11.57 4.50 -8.69
C PHE A 122 10.72 3.27 -8.36
N ALA A 123 10.62 2.93 -7.08
CA ALA A 123 9.82 1.80 -6.60
C ALA A 123 8.95 2.19 -5.41
N MET A 124 7.82 1.49 -5.25
CA MET A 124 6.98 1.52 -4.05
C MET A 124 7.22 0.31 -3.16
N MET A 125 7.15 0.50 -1.84
CA MET A 125 7.27 -0.58 -0.85
C MET A 125 5.94 -1.36 -0.71
N PHE A 126 5.48 -1.98 -1.80
CA PHE A 126 4.29 -2.85 -1.81
C PHE A 126 4.68 -4.30 -1.56
N ASN A 127 5.06 -4.62 -0.33
CA ASN A 127 5.56 -5.92 0.08
C ASN A 127 4.56 -7.06 -0.16
N GLN A 128 3.25 -6.82 -0.11
CA GLN A 128 2.23 -7.85 -0.35
C GLN A 128 2.25 -8.40 -1.80
N ARG A 129 2.86 -7.69 -2.74
CA ARG A 129 3.10 -8.21 -4.11
C ARG A 129 4.15 -9.33 -4.15
N THR A 130 4.89 -9.57 -3.05
CA THR A 130 5.79 -10.74 -2.92
C THR A 130 5.05 -11.99 -2.41
N ASN A 131 3.85 -11.84 -1.86
CA ASN A 131 3.07 -12.95 -1.34
C ASN A 131 2.60 -13.86 -2.46
N SER A 132 2.97 -15.14 -2.40
CA SER A 132 2.68 -16.14 -3.44
C SER A 132 1.19 -16.30 -3.73
N VAL A 133 0.33 -16.16 -2.72
CA VAL A 133 -1.13 -16.27 -2.89
C VAL A 133 -1.67 -15.11 -3.74
N TYR A 134 -1.28 -13.87 -3.43
CA TYR A 134 -1.72 -12.69 -4.20
C TYR A 134 -1.09 -12.65 -5.59
N ARG A 135 0.16 -13.08 -5.75
CA ARG A 135 0.78 -13.25 -7.08
C ARG A 135 -0.02 -14.25 -7.93
N LYS A 136 -0.42 -15.37 -7.33
CA LYS A 136 -1.20 -16.39 -8.05
C LYS A 136 -2.61 -15.92 -8.38
N MET A 137 -3.26 -15.16 -7.47
CA MET A 137 -4.54 -14.51 -7.79
C MET A 137 -4.42 -13.55 -8.96
N HIS A 138 -3.37 -12.71 -8.96
CA HIS A 138 -3.10 -11.78 -10.05
C HIS A 138 -2.91 -12.51 -11.38
N GLU A 139 -2.08 -13.56 -11.41
CA GLU A 139 -1.86 -14.39 -12.59
C GLU A 139 -3.16 -14.98 -13.14
N LEU A 140 -3.98 -15.60 -12.28
CA LEU A 140 -5.23 -16.26 -12.69
C LEU A 140 -6.28 -15.26 -13.20
N VAL A 141 -6.34 -14.07 -12.63
CA VAL A 141 -7.31 -13.04 -13.05
C VAL A 141 -6.85 -12.35 -14.34
N THR A 142 -5.58 -11.92 -14.40
CA THR A 142 -5.06 -11.18 -15.57
C THR A 142 -4.75 -12.08 -16.77
N GLY A 143 -4.49 -13.37 -16.54
CA GLY A 143 -4.30 -14.38 -17.60
C GLY A 143 -5.55 -14.63 -18.45
N GLY A 144 -6.74 -14.25 -17.98
CA GLY A 144 -7.98 -14.25 -18.75
C GLY A 144 -8.65 -15.63 -18.89
N GLU A 145 -8.04 -16.72 -18.43
CA GLU A 145 -8.58 -18.08 -18.55
C GLU A 145 -9.90 -18.30 -17.78
N LEU A 146 -10.15 -17.48 -16.77
CA LEU A 146 -11.39 -17.53 -15.99
C LEU A 146 -12.49 -16.59 -16.51
N GLY A 147 -12.26 -15.89 -17.62
CA GLY A 147 -13.19 -14.93 -18.21
C GLY A 147 -13.23 -13.60 -17.47
N ALA A 148 -14.22 -12.78 -17.76
CA ALA A 148 -14.36 -11.45 -17.19
C ALA A 148 -14.77 -11.49 -15.71
N ILE A 149 -14.27 -10.54 -14.93
CA ILE A 149 -14.71 -10.32 -13.55
C ILE A 149 -16.19 -9.88 -13.57
N LYS A 150 -16.97 -10.46 -12.66
CA LYS A 150 -18.39 -10.14 -12.42
C LYS A 150 -18.61 -9.47 -11.07
N ARG A 151 -17.83 -9.90 -10.05
CA ARG A 151 -17.96 -9.37 -8.69
C ARG A 151 -16.65 -9.46 -7.94
N VAL A 152 -16.37 -8.44 -7.12
CA VAL A 152 -15.20 -8.36 -6.24
C VAL A 152 -15.68 -8.07 -4.82
N ASN A 153 -15.40 -8.94 -3.86
CA ASN A 153 -15.74 -8.72 -2.47
C ASN A 153 -14.49 -8.90 -1.61
N TRP A 154 -14.14 -7.90 -0.83
CA TRP A 154 -13.08 -8.02 0.15
C TRP A 154 -13.56 -7.50 1.50
N ILE A 155 -13.56 -8.37 2.48
CA ILE A 155 -13.71 -8.03 3.89
C ILE A 155 -12.35 -8.21 4.51
N VAL A 156 -11.75 -7.11 5.01
CA VAL A 156 -10.45 -7.09 5.66
C VAL A 156 -10.55 -6.26 6.94
N THR A 157 -10.94 -6.93 8.03
CA THR A 157 -11.18 -6.33 9.34
C THR A 157 -10.23 -6.86 10.42
N ASP A 158 -9.19 -7.59 10.01
CA ASP A 158 -8.17 -8.15 10.88
C ASP A 158 -7.03 -7.16 11.23
N TRP A 159 -7.19 -5.89 10.88
CA TRP A 159 -6.28 -4.79 11.22
C TRP A 159 -6.50 -4.21 12.63
N TYR A 160 -6.88 -5.04 13.62
CA TYR A 160 -7.17 -4.55 14.97
C TYR A 160 -6.05 -3.64 15.52
N ARG A 161 -6.45 -2.50 16.05
CA ARG A 161 -5.57 -1.54 16.72
C ARG A 161 -6.16 -1.12 18.04
N THR A 162 -5.32 -0.92 19.04
CA THR A 162 -5.73 -0.37 20.35
C THR A 162 -5.68 1.16 20.33
N GLN A 163 -6.33 1.81 21.26
CA GLN A 163 -6.21 3.27 21.44
C GLN A 163 -4.74 3.69 21.65
N SER A 164 -3.94 2.91 22.39
CA SER A 164 -2.53 3.20 22.62
C SER A 164 -1.68 3.23 21.33
N TYR A 165 -2.07 2.45 20.30
CA TYR A 165 -1.44 2.57 18.99
C TYR A 165 -1.67 3.96 18.38
N TYR A 166 -2.88 4.45 18.43
CA TYR A 166 -3.22 5.78 17.91
C TYR A 166 -2.59 6.91 18.71
N ASP A 167 -2.38 6.72 20.01
CA ASP A 167 -1.73 7.68 20.90
C ASP A 167 -0.20 7.71 20.78
N SER A 168 0.39 6.80 20.03
CA SER A 168 1.84 6.59 19.96
C SER A 168 2.63 7.59 19.11
N GLY A 169 2.02 8.65 18.63
CA GLY A 169 2.72 9.68 17.85
C GLY A 169 1.85 10.89 17.56
N SER A 170 2.46 12.05 17.51
CA SER A 170 1.75 13.32 17.30
C SER A 170 1.08 13.42 15.92
N TRP A 171 1.62 12.73 14.92
CA TRP A 171 1.12 12.75 13.54
C TRP A 171 0.00 11.73 13.30
N ARG A 172 -0.02 10.66 14.11
CA ARG A 172 -0.88 9.48 13.88
C ARG A 172 -2.35 9.81 14.15
N ALA A 173 -3.24 9.27 13.30
CA ALA A 173 -4.69 9.43 13.38
C ALA A 173 -5.16 10.90 13.39
N THR A 174 -4.45 11.76 12.66
CA THR A 174 -4.81 13.16 12.47
C THR A 174 -4.84 13.51 10.98
N TRP A 175 -5.76 14.41 10.60
CA TRP A 175 -5.85 14.86 9.21
C TRP A 175 -4.59 15.62 8.75
N ASP A 176 -4.00 16.42 9.63
CA ASP A 176 -2.82 17.22 9.28
C ASP A 176 -1.52 16.42 9.34
N GLY A 177 -1.45 15.39 10.17
CA GLY A 177 -0.23 14.56 10.31
C GLY A 177 -0.21 13.32 9.41
N GLU A 178 -1.30 12.54 9.39
CA GLU A 178 -1.42 11.28 8.66
C GLU A 178 -2.22 11.40 7.36
N GLY A 179 -3.24 12.27 7.36
CA GLY A 179 -4.09 12.55 6.20
C GLY A 179 -5.27 11.60 6.01
N GLY A 180 -5.46 10.67 6.93
CA GLY A 180 -6.51 9.66 6.97
C GLY A 180 -6.20 8.58 7.99
N GLY A 181 -7.09 7.61 8.14
CA GLY A 181 -6.98 6.51 9.09
C GLY A 181 -6.69 5.18 8.43
N VAL A 182 -7.65 4.24 8.55
CA VAL A 182 -7.48 2.86 8.06
C VAL A 182 -7.17 2.81 6.56
N LEU A 183 -7.74 3.70 5.76
CA LEU A 183 -7.51 3.73 4.30
C LEU A 183 -6.11 4.20 3.90
N LEU A 184 -5.44 5.03 4.72
CA LEU A 184 -4.11 5.56 4.41
C LEU A 184 -2.97 4.92 5.22
N ASN A 185 -3.26 4.20 6.29
CA ASN A 185 -2.22 3.57 7.09
C ASN A 185 -2.26 2.03 7.02
N GLN A 186 -3.37 1.39 7.43
CA GLN A 186 -3.45 -0.07 7.48
C GLN A 186 -3.74 -0.68 6.10
N CYS A 187 -4.67 -0.10 5.34
CA CYS A 187 -5.16 -0.67 4.07
C CYS A 187 -4.47 -0.24 2.77
N PRO A 188 -3.41 0.58 2.69
CA PRO A 188 -2.76 0.86 1.41
C PRO A 188 -2.32 -0.40 0.67
N HIS A 189 -1.87 -1.44 1.38
CA HIS A 189 -1.54 -2.72 0.76
C HIS A 189 -2.77 -3.43 0.16
N ASN A 190 -3.91 -3.39 0.86
CA ASN A 190 -5.15 -4.00 0.37
C ASN A 190 -5.70 -3.22 -0.82
N LEU A 191 -5.62 -1.88 -0.79
CA LEU A 191 -6.01 -1.02 -1.92
C LEU A 191 -5.08 -1.19 -3.11
N ASP A 192 -3.79 -1.45 -2.89
CA ASP A 192 -2.88 -1.85 -3.95
C ASP A 192 -3.27 -3.21 -4.53
N MET A 193 -3.49 -4.22 -3.70
CA MET A 193 -3.85 -5.56 -4.16
C MET A 193 -5.15 -5.59 -4.96
N ILE A 194 -6.21 -4.92 -4.49
CA ILE A 194 -7.50 -4.95 -5.20
C ILE A 194 -7.39 -4.31 -6.59
N GLN A 195 -6.67 -3.19 -6.73
CA GLN A 195 -6.48 -2.57 -8.02
C GLN A 195 -5.48 -3.32 -8.92
N TRP A 196 -4.44 -3.94 -8.33
CA TRP A 196 -3.45 -4.70 -9.06
C TRP A 196 -4.03 -5.98 -9.65
N ILE A 197 -4.91 -6.66 -8.91
CA ILE A 197 -5.55 -7.91 -9.32
C ILE A 197 -6.80 -7.65 -10.17
N CYS A 198 -7.65 -6.70 -9.79
CA CYS A 198 -8.97 -6.51 -10.40
C CYS A 198 -9.08 -5.27 -11.31
N GLY A 199 -8.07 -4.41 -11.33
CA GLY A 199 -8.11 -3.10 -11.97
C GLY A 199 -8.81 -2.03 -11.13
N LEU A 200 -8.75 -0.77 -11.59
CA LEU A 200 -9.44 0.33 -10.94
C LEU A 200 -10.94 0.31 -11.26
N PRO A 201 -11.82 0.51 -10.26
CA PRO A 201 -13.22 0.78 -10.53
C PRO A 201 -13.40 2.15 -11.22
N SER A 202 -14.49 2.31 -11.93
CA SER A 202 -14.88 3.59 -12.54
C SER A 202 -15.70 4.48 -11.61
N LYS A 203 -16.27 3.91 -10.53
CA LYS A 203 -17.10 4.64 -9.57
C LYS A 203 -17.03 3.99 -8.19
N VAL A 204 -17.07 4.83 -7.15
CA VAL A 204 -17.04 4.42 -5.74
C VAL A 204 -18.15 5.14 -4.97
N GLN A 205 -18.86 4.41 -4.13
CA GLN A 205 -19.67 4.99 -3.04
C GLN A 205 -19.21 4.41 -1.72
N ALA A 206 -18.84 5.28 -0.78
CA ALA A 206 -18.29 4.85 0.50
C ALA A 206 -18.93 5.55 1.69
N PHE A 207 -18.86 4.86 2.82
CA PHE A 207 -19.24 5.33 4.14
C PHE A 207 -18.02 5.17 5.03
N CYS A 208 -17.34 6.28 5.33
CA CYS A 208 -16.18 6.34 6.23
C CYS A 208 -16.65 6.90 7.58
N HIS A 209 -16.58 6.10 8.61
CA HIS A 209 -16.96 6.53 9.95
C HIS A 209 -15.73 7.02 10.71
N ILE A 210 -15.79 8.26 11.15
CA ILE A 210 -14.70 8.97 11.83
C ILE A 210 -14.75 8.67 13.32
N GLY A 211 -13.65 8.13 13.88
CA GLY A 211 -13.56 7.88 15.32
C GLY A 211 -14.76 7.09 15.87
N LYS A 212 -15.26 6.11 15.12
CA LYS A 212 -16.43 5.34 15.51
C LYS A 212 -16.17 4.46 16.73
N TRP A 213 -14.96 3.93 16.79
CA TRP A 213 -14.53 2.95 17.80
C TRP A 213 -13.36 3.44 18.65
N HIS A 214 -12.63 4.45 18.17
CA HIS A 214 -11.46 5.02 18.85
C HIS A 214 -11.63 6.54 19.01
N ASP A 215 -10.95 7.14 19.98
CA ASP A 215 -10.88 8.59 20.09
C ASP A 215 -9.84 9.14 19.12
N ILE A 216 -10.23 9.24 17.85
CA ILE A 216 -9.42 9.73 16.74
C ILE A 216 -10.25 10.63 15.83
N GLU A 217 -9.60 11.42 14.97
CA GLU A 217 -10.29 12.34 14.05
C GLU A 217 -10.34 11.85 12.58
N VAL A 218 -9.86 10.64 12.32
CA VAL A 218 -9.83 10.01 11.01
C VAL A 218 -10.71 8.75 11.01
N GLU A 219 -10.90 8.12 9.86
CA GLU A 219 -11.75 6.93 9.74
C GLU A 219 -11.08 5.67 10.31
N ASP A 220 -11.85 4.91 11.09
CA ASP A 220 -11.49 3.60 11.63
C ASP A 220 -12.43 2.46 11.20
N ASP A 221 -13.48 2.80 10.43
CA ASP A 221 -14.47 1.86 9.92
C ASP A 221 -14.97 2.36 8.56
N VAL A 222 -14.86 1.52 7.51
CA VAL A 222 -15.21 1.87 6.13
C VAL A 222 -15.96 0.74 5.45
N THR A 223 -17.05 1.09 4.76
CA THR A 223 -17.75 0.23 3.81
C THR A 223 -17.88 0.95 2.48
N ALA A 224 -17.36 0.35 1.41
CA ALA A 224 -17.40 0.94 0.06
C ALA A 224 -18.02 -0.02 -0.95
N TYR A 225 -18.87 0.52 -1.83
CA TYR A 225 -19.38 -0.13 -3.03
C TYR A 225 -18.60 0.37 -4.24
N LEU A 226 -18.23 -0.55 -5.15
CA LEU A 226 -17.39 -0.32 -6.30
C LEU A 226 -18.12 -0.72 -7.58
N GLU A 227 -18.02 0.11 -8.64
CA GLU A 227 -18.47 -0.22 -9.98
C GLU A 227 -17.27 -0.21 -10.94
N TYR A 228 -17.12 -1.26 -11.75
CA TYR A 228 -16.04 -1.41 -12.72
C TYR A 228 -16.49 -1.07 -14.15
N PRO A 229 -15.57 -0.68 -15.05
CA PRO A 229 -15.92 -0.29 -16.42
C PRO A 229 -16.65 -1.37 -17.23
N ASN A 230 -16.44 -2.64 -16.91
CA ASN A 230 -17.10 -3.78 -17.56
C ASN A 230 -18.49 -4.11 -16.99
N GLY A 231 -18.98 -3.33 -16.02
CA GLY A 231 -20.25 -3.55 -15.32
C GLY A 231 -20.14 -4.49 -14.11
N ALA A 232 -18.95 -4.99 -13.78
CA ALA A 232 -18.74 -5.72 -12.53
C ALA A 232 -18.95 -4.78 -11.33
N THR A 233 -19.34 -5.37 -10.21
CA THR A 233 -19.55 -4.64 -8.96
C THR A 233 -18.71 -5.22 -7.84
N GLY A 234 -18.45 -4.44 -6.79
CA GLY A 234 -17.68 -4.93 -5.67
C GLY A 234 -18.04 -4.26 -4.34
N VAL A 235 -17.56 -4.87 -3.26
CA VAL A 235 -17.64 -4.33 -1.90
C VAL A 235 -16.27 -4.45 -1.26
N PHE A 236 -15.83 -3.36 -0.62
CA PHE A 236 -14.64 -3.33 0.23
C PHE A 236 -15.04 -2.88 1.63
N ILE A 237 -14.76 -3.72 2.62
CA ILE A 237 -15.08 -3.47 4.02
C ILE A 237 -13.81 -3.57 4.85
N THR A 238 -13.51 -2.55 5.65
CA THR A 238 -12.35 -2.55 6.54
C THR A 238 -12.63 -1.79 7.82
N THR A 239 -12.02 -2.25 8.90
CA THR A 239 -12.00 -1.56 10.20
C THR A 239 -10.74 -1.91 10.98
N THR A 240 -10.41 -1.10 11.97
CA THR A 240 -9.34 -1.40 12.94
C THR A 240 -9.88 -1.83 14.31
N ALA A 241 -11.18 -2.16 14.40
CA ALA A 241 -11.86 -2.40 15.67
C ALA A 241 -12.46 -3.81 15.84
N ASP A 242 -12.41 -4.68 14.82
CA ASP A 242 -12.93 -6.03 14.94
C ASP A 242 -11.91 -6.97 15.62
N ALA A 243 -12.37 -7.69 16.64
CA ALA A 243 -11.60 -8.76 17.29
C ALA A 243 -12.52 -9.92 17.69
N PRO A 244 -12.42 -11.10 17.04
CA PRO A 244 -11.55 -11.41 15.90
C PRO A 244 -12.03 -10.73 14.62
N GLY A 245 -11.07 -10.34 13.76
CA GLY A 245 -11.35 -9.80 12.44
C GLY A 245 -11.56 -10.89 11.38
N THR A 246 -11.88 -10.45 10.18
CA THR A 246 -12.02 -11.31 8.97
C THR A 246 -11.07 -10.80 7.90
N ASN A 247 -10.43 -11.74 7.17
CA ASN A 247 -9.74 -11.42 5.93
C ASN A 247 -10.15 -12.42 4.86
N ARG A 248 -11.12 -12.01 4.03
CA ARG A 248 -11.66 -12.82 2.96
C ARG A 248 -11.80 -12.03 1.69
N PHE A 249 -10.98 -12.39 0.68
CA PHE A 249 -10.99 -11.82 -0.64
C PHE A 249 -11.61 -12.81 -1.64
N GLU A 250 -12.70 -12.40 -2.28
CA GLU A 250 -13.48 -13.23 -3.19
C GLU A 250 -13.66 -12.52 -4.52
N ILE A 251 -13.31 -13.17 -5.64
CA ILE A 251 -13.48 -12.68 -7.00
C ILE A 251 -14.32 -13.68 -7.79
N THR A 252 -15.51 -13.27 -8.24
CA THR A 252 -16.36 -14.06 -9.13
C THR A 252 -16.11 -13.66 -10.57
N LEU A 253 -15.80 -14.66 -11.42
CA LEU A 253 -15.54 -14.50 -12.84
C LEU A 253 -16.55 -15.35 -13.64
N GLU A 254 -16.53 -15.26 -14.97
CA GLU A 254 -17.47 -15.97 -15.84
C GLU A 254 -17.28 -17.49 -15.79
N LEU A 255 -16.07 -17.99 -15.55
CA LEU A 255 -15.72 -19.43 -15.50
C LEU A 255 -15.44 -19.92 -14.07
N GLY A 256 -15.81 -19.14 -13.05
CA GLY A 256 -15.65 -19.60 -11.68
C GLY A 256 -15.48 -18.49 -10.66
N LYS A 257 -14.87 -18.86 -9.53
CA LYS A 257 -14.63 -17.95 -8.41
C LYS A 257 -13.32 -18.28 -7.73
N LEU A 258 -12.56 -17.24 -7.38
CA LEU A 258 -11.40 -17.32 -6.50
C LEU A 258 -11.80 -16.88 -5.09
N VAL A 259 -11.34 -17.60 -4.07
CA VAL A 259 -11.53 -17.25 -2.66
C VAL A 259 -10.19 -17.36 -1.95
N CYS A 260 -9.69 -16.24 -1.46
CA CYS A 260 -8.51 -16.19 -0.58
C CYS A 260 -8.97 -15.95 0.85
N GLU A 261 -8.69 -16.90 1.74
CA GLU A 261 -9.02 -16.84 3.15
C GLU A 261 -8.05 -17.71 3.96
N ASN A 262 -7.64 -17.24 5.13
CA ASN A 262 -6.69 -17.95 6.01
C ASN A 262 -5.38 -18.38 5.30
N GLY A 263 -4.87 -17.55 4.41
CA GLY A 263 -3.64 -17.84 3.65
C GLY A 263 -3.76 -18.88 2.56
N LYS A 264 -4.97 -19.34 2.24
CA LYS A 264 -5.26 -20.33 1.20
C LYS A 264 -6.01 -19.71 0.05
N LEU A 265 -5.73 -20.17 -1.16
CA LEU A 265 -6.43 -19.80 -2.38
C LEU A 265 -7.26 -20.98 -2.89
N MET A 266 -8.57 -20.82 -2.92
CA MET A 266 -9.48 -21.80 -3.48
C MET A 266 -10.01 -21.36 -4.83
N LEU A 267 -9.90 -22.23 -5.83
CA LEU A 267 -10.52 -22.05 -7.15
C LEU A 267 -11.79 -22.91 -7.23
N HIS A 268 -12.93 -22.28 -7.41
CA HIS A 268 -14.20 -22.88 -7.78
C HIS A 268 -14.35 -22.78 -9.29
N LYS A 269 -13.93 -23.78 -10.04
CA LYS A 269 -13.93 -23.77 -11.51
C LYS A 269 -15.23 -24.35 -12.06
N LEU A 270 -15.91 -23.61 -12.93
CA LEU A 270 -17.10 -24.08 -13.64
C LEU A 270 -16.70 -24.94 -14.85
N SER A 271 -17.53 -25.92 -15.20
CA SER A 271 -17.36 -26.78 -16.39
C SER A 271 -17.48 -26.01 -17.69
N GLU A 272 -18.21 -24.89 -17.68
CA GLU A 272 -18.41 -23.99 -18.83
C GLU A 272 -18.66 -22.55 -18.37
N ASN A 273 -18.58 -21.60 -19.29
CA ASN A 273 -18.83 -20.19 -19.02
C ASN A 273 -20.29 -19.96 -18.58
N GLU A 274 -20.49 -19.35 -17.41
CA GLU A 274 -21.80 -19.12 -16.81
C GLU A 274 -22.73 -18.31 -17.73
N ARG A 275 -22.21 -17.31 -18.47
CA ARG A 275 -23.02 -16.50 -19.38
C ARG A 275 -23.55 -17.32 -20.57
N THR A 276 -22.78 -18.30 -21.02
CA THR A 276 -23.20 -19.25 -22.06
C THR A 276 -24.23 -20.23 -21.50
N PHE A 277 -23.92 -20.85 -20.36
CA PHE A 277 -24.85 -21.78 -19.69
C PHE A 277 -26.19 -21.14 -19.42
N CYS A 278 -26.23 -19.93 -18.88
CA CYS A 278 -27.46 -19.19 -18.59
C CYS A 278 -28.38 -19.04 -19.81
N LYS A 279 -27.82 -18.96 -21.04
CA LYS A 279 -28.58 -18.82 -22.28
C LYS A 279 -29.01 -20.16 -22.89
N THR A 280 -28.32 -21.25 -22.59
CA THR A 280 -28.49 -22.57 -23.24
C THR A 280 -29.18 -23.59 -22.35
N ALA A 281 -29.14 -23.44 -21.03
CA ALA A 281 -29.79 -24.32 -20.08
C ALA A 281 -31.31 -24.35 -20.29
N LYS A 282 -31.87 -25.54 -20.22
CA LYS A 282 -33.32 -25.76 -20.42
C LYS A 282 -34.10 -25.78 -19.11
N GLY A 283 -33.44 -26.13 -18.00
CA GLY A 283 -34.02 -26.13 -16.67
C GLY A 283 -33.91 -24.75 -16.01
N GLY A 284 -34.97 -24.27 -15.37
CA GLY A 284 -34.98 -22.93 -14.75
C GLY A 284 -34.15 -22.81 -13.48
N PHE A 285 -33.67 -23.93 -12.94
CA PHE A 285 -32.87 -23.97 -11.70
C PHE A 285 -31.52 -24.70 -11.88
N ASP A 286 -31.19 -25.01 -13.14
CA ASP A 286 -29.92 -25.68 -13.44
C ASP A 286 -28.74 -24.72 -13.17
N THR A 287 -27.60 -25.29 -12.74
CA THR A 287 -26.34 -24.57 -12.53
C THR A 287 -25.20 -25.32 -13.23
N PRO A 288 -24.18 -24.63 -13.74
CA PRO A 288 -23.01 -25.32 -14.27
C PRO A 288 -22.36 -26.18 -13.17
N GLU A 289 -21.81 -27.33 -13.56
CA GLU A 289 -21.00 -28.13 -12.63
C GLU A 289 -19.81 -27.32 -12.13
N CYS A 290 -19.46 -27.48 -10.85
CA CYS A 290 -18.37 -26.75 -10.22
C CYS A 290 -17.41 -27.72 -9.54
N THR A 291 -16.13 -27.57 -9.86
CA THR A 291 -15.04 -28.29 -9.17
C THR A 291 -14.31 -27.30 -8.25
N VAL A 292 -14.06 -27.70 -7.01
CA VAL A 292 -13.35 -26.88 -6.02
C VAL A 292 -11.99 -27.50 -5.75
N THR A 293 -10.94 -26.69 -5.92
CA THR A 293 -9.54 -27.10 -5.68
C THR A 293 -8.79 -26.03 -4.92
N GLU A 294 -7.89 -26.42 -4.02
CA GLU A 294 -6.89 -25.51 -3.47
C GLU A 294 -5.83 -25.26 -4.55
N VAL A 295 -5.50 -23.98 -4.78
CA VAL A 295 -4.50 -23.58 -5.78
C VAL A 295 -3.14 -23.68 -5.14
N GLU A 296 -2.24 -24.45 -5.73
CA GLU A 296 -0.85 -24.54 -5.29
C GLU A 296 -0.11 -23.26 -5.60
N THR A 297 0.74 -22.83 -4.68
CA THR A 297 1.65 -21.70 -4.80
C THR A 297 3.07 -22.16 -4.46
N ASP A 298 4.08 -21.36 -4.79
CA ASP A 298 5.47 -21.65 -4.41
C ASP A 298 5.76 -21.47 -2.90
N GLY A 299 4.80 -20.90 -2.17
CA GLY A 299 4.91 -20.62 -0.74
C GLY A 299 5.85 -19.46 -0.39
N GLU A 300 6.45 -18.80 -1.37
CA GLU A 300 7.36 -17.69 -1.14
C GLU A 300 6.63 -16.45 -0.65
N ASN A 301 7.22 -15.77 0.33
CA ASN A 301 6.70 -14.55 0.89
C ASN A 301 7.83 -13.71 1.51
N GLU A 302 8.72 -13.17 0.66
CA GLU A 302 9.90 -12.42 1.10
C GLU A 302 9.59 -11.03 1.66
N GLN A 303 8.35 -10.56 1.53
CA GLN A 303 7.87 -9.30 2.08
C GLN A 303 8.78 -8.11 1.67
N HIS A 304 9.12 -7.25 2.63
CA HIS A 304 9.95 -6.06 2.40
C HIS A 304 11.34 -6.40 1.83
N VAL A 305 11.94 -7.50 2.28
CA VAL A 305 13.24 -7.95 1.79
C VAL A 305 13.19 -8.29 0.30
N GLY A 306 12.12 -8.93 -0.17
CA GLY A 306 11.92 -9.22 -1.59
C GLY A 306 11.82 -7.95 -2.44
N VAL A 307 11.13 -6.91 -1.95
CA VAL A 307 11.04 -5.63 -2.66
C VAL A 307 12.40 -4.93 -2.71
N LEU A 308 13.17 -4.93 -1.62
CA LEU A 308 14.52 -4.36 -1.57
C LEU A 308 15.48 -5.10 -2.51
N LYS A 309 15.42 -6.45 -2.56
CA LYS A 309 16.22 -7.26 -3.50
C LYS A 309 15.90 -6.90 -4.95
N ALA A 310 14.61 -6.83 -5.31
CA ALA A 310 14.19 -6.48 -6.66
C ALA A 310 14.61 -5.06 -7.04
N PHE A 311 14.54 -4.10 -6.11
CA PHE A 311 15.00 -2.74 -6.32
C PHE A 311 16.52 -2.67 -6.57
N ALA A 312 17.32 -3.34 -5.74
CA ALA A 312 18.78 -3.41 -5.94
C ALA A 312 19.13 -4.07 -7.28
N SER A 313 18.49 -5.20 -7.58
CA SER A 313 18.71 -5.94 -8.83
C SER A 313 18.28 -5.15 -10.07
N ASN A 314 17.22 -4.33 -9.98
CA ASN A 314 16.84 -3.44 -11.06
C ASN A 314 17.93 -2.39 -11.33
N ILE A 315 18.45 -1.74 -10.29
CA ILE A 315 19.52 -0.73 -10.42
C ILE A 315 20.81 -1.34 -11.03
N LEU A 316 21.19 -2.54 -10.58
CA LEU A 316 22.44 -3.17 -10.98
C LEU A 316 22.37 -3.92 -12.31
N HIS A 317 21.22 -4.52 -12.61
CA HIS A 317 21.06 -5.51 -13.68
C HIS A 317 19.90 -5.24 -14.63
N GLY A 318 19.05 -4.24 -14.34
CA GLY A 318 17.87 -3.93 -15.17
C GLY A 318 16.75 -4.97 -15.07
N THR A 319 16.69 -5.75 -13.99
CA THR A 319 15.61 -6.74 -13.77
C THR A 319 14.28 -6.03 -13.42
N PRO A 320 13.12 -6.66 -13.64
CA PRO A 320 11.83 -6.05 -13.32
C PRO A 320 11.69 -5.70 -11.83
N LEU A 321 11.04 -4.57 -11.54
CA LEU A 321 10.60 -4.22 -10.20
C LEU A 321 9.39 -5.06 -9.78
N ILE A 322 9.21 -5.29 -8.48
CA ILE A 322 7.97 -5.86 -7.92
C ILE A 322 6.83 -4.85 -8.00
N ALA A 323 7.12 -3.58 -7.70
CA ALA A 323 6.17 -2.48 -7.79
C ALA A 323 6.88 -1.23 -8.32
N ASP A 324 6.51 -0.81 -9.53
CA ASP A 324 6.96 0.46 -10.08
C ASP A 324 6.42 1.61 -9.23
N GLY A 325 7.25 2.62 -8.96
CA GLY A 325 6.90 3.75 -8.11
C GLY A 325 5.68 4.53 -8.60
N ILE A 326 5.53 4.65 -9.92
CA ILE A 326 4.39 5.35 -10.53
C ILE A 326 3.04 4.69 -10.26
N GLU A 327 3.02 3.40 -9.90
CA GLU A 327 1.77 2.69 -9.58
C GLU A 327 1.20 3.07 -8.20
N GLY A 328 2.01 3.69 -7.34
CA GLY A 328 1.59 4.11 -6.01
C GLY A 328 0.34 5.00 -5.99
N ILE A 329 0.11 5.76 -7.06
CA ILE A 329 -1.09 6.60 -7.21
C ILE A 329 -2.39 5.79 -7.30
N ARG A 330 -2.35 4.54 -7.77
CA ARG A 330 -3.57 3.76 -8.05
C ARG A 330 -4.32 3.38 -6.77
N GLY A 331 -3.63 2.81 -5.79
CA GLY A 331 -4.22 2.51 -4.47
C GLY A 331 -4.66 3.78 -3.73
N LEU A 332 -3.87 4.85 -3.85
CA LEU A 332 -4.22 6.15 -3.28
C LEU A 332 -5.47 6.75 -3.94
N THR A 333 -5.66 6.57 -5.24
CA THR A 333 -6.89 7.00 -5.96
C THR A 333 -8.12 6.36 -5.33
N LEU A 334 -8.07 5.06 -4.99
CA LEU A 334 -9.19 4.39 -4.32
C LEU A 334 -9.46 4.98 -2.93
N SER A 335 -8.42 5.16 -2.12
CA SER A 335 -8.53 5.78 -0.79
C SER A 335 -9.17 7.17 -0.89
N ASN A 336 -8.64 8.03 -1.76
CA ASN A 336 -9.13 9.40 -1.92
C ASN A 336 -10.57 9.42 -2.49
N ALA A 337 -10.92 8.54 -3.42
CA ALA A 337 -12.29 8.43 -3.94
C ALA A 337 -13.28 7.99 -2.84
N MET A 338 -12.89 7.06 -1.95
CA MET A 338 -13.71 6.63 -0.81
C MET A 338 -13.91 7.77 0.18
N HIS A 339 -12.86 8.49 0.55
CA HIS A 339 -12.97 9.68 1.39
C HIS A 339 -13.89 10.73 0.77
N LEU A 340 -13.64 11.10 -0.50
CA LEU A 340 -14.42 12.13 -1.19
C LEU A 340 -15.90 11.75 -1.27
N SER A 341 -16.20 10.49 -1.62
CA SER A 341 -17.57 9.99 -1.66
C SER A 341 -18.28 10.09 -0.32
N SER A 342 -17.59 9.71 0.75
CA SER A 342 -18.13 9.81 2.11
C SER A 342 -18.34 11.26 2.54
N TRP A 343 -17.42 12.16 2.23
CA TRP A 343 -17.53 13.58 2.59
C TRP A 343 -18.66 14.31 1.84
N LEU A 344 -18.85 13.95 0.56
CA LEU A 344 -19.90 14.53 -0.28
C LEU A 344 -21.26 13.86 -0.11
N GLY A 345 -21.32 12.64 0.46
CA GLY A 345 -22.55 11.87 0.64
C GLY A 345 -23.13 11.28 -0.63
N HIS A 346 -22.37 11.19 -1.72
CA HIS A 346 -22.79 10.62 -2.99
C HIS A 346 -21.67 9.84 -3.71
N PRO A 347 -21.99 9.00 -4.73
CA PRO A 347 -20.96 8.31 -5.51
C PRO A 347 -19.99 9.27 -6.20
N VAL A 348 -18.73 8.87 -6.31
CA VAL A 348 -17.66 9.59 -6.99
C VAL A 348 -17.15 8.74 -8.15
N GLU A 349 -17.02 9.34 -9.33
CA GLU A 349 -16.41 8.72 -10.50
C GLU A 349 -14.87 8.79 -10.42
N ILE A 350 -14.21 7.81 -11.02
CA ILE A 350 -12.75 7.78 -11.14
C ILE A 350 -12.42 7.92 -12.65
N PRO A 351 -11.60 8.91 -13.04
CA PRO A 351 -10.93 9.92 -12.19
C PRO A 351 -11.90 10.97 -11.63
N PHE A 352 -11.59 11.46 -10.44
CA PHE A 352 -12.34 12.52 -9.76
C PHE A 352 -11.60 13.86 -9.82
N ASP A 353 -12.28 14.93 -9.39
CA ASP A 353 -11.69 16.27 -9.26
C ASP A 353 -10.71 16.30 -8.06
N GLU A 354 -9.41 16.33 -8.37
CA GLU A 354 -8.32 16.33 -7.37
C GLU A 354 -8.24 17.65 -6.58
N ASP A 355 -8.65 18.76 -7.18
CA ASP A 355 -8.69 20.05 -6.49
C ASP A 355 -9.83 20.09 -5.47
N LEU A 356 -10.98 19.54 -5.80
CA LEU A 356 -12.08 19.37 -4.85
C LEU A 356 -11.68 18.45 -3.69
N TYR A 357 -10.98 17.33 -3.98
CA TYR A 357 -10.46 16.46 -2.91
C TYR A 357 -9.55 17.24 -1.96
N LEU A 358 -8.60 17.99 -2.52
CA LEU A 358 -7.63 18.76 -1.73
C LEU A 358 -8.31 19.87 -0.91
N GLU A 359 -9.33 20.53 -1.46
CA GLU A 359 -10.16 21.52 -0.74
C GLU A 359 -10.84 20.87 0.48
N GLU A 360 -11.51 19.74 0.28
CA GLU A 360 -12.20 19.00 1.35
C GLU A 360 -11.22 18.46 2.41
N LEU A 361 -10.06 17.97 2.00
CA LEU A 361 -9.01 17.56 2.93
C LEU A 361 -8.49 18.76 3.75
N ASN A 362 -8.24 19.90 3.12
CA ASN A 362 -7.72 21.09 3.80
C ASN A 362 -8.72 21.67 4.83
N LYS A 363 -10.03 21.55 4.60
CA LYS A 363 -11.05 21.90 5.60
C LYS A 363 -10.85 21.06 6.88
N ARG A 364 -10.59 19.76 6.74
CA ARG A 364 -10.37 18.85 7.89
C ARG A 364 -9.02 19.08 8.55
N ARG A 365 -7.99 19.37 7.77
CA ARG A 365 -6.66 19.71 8.29
C ARG A 365 -6.69 20.99 9.13
N ALA A 366 -7.47 21.98 8.73
CA ALA A 366 -7.59 23.23 9.47
C ALA A 366 -8.14 23.05 10.90
N ASP A 367 -9.00 22.03 11.09
CA ASP A 367 -9.60 21.69 12.37
C ASP A 367 -8.87 20.52 13.09
N SER A 368 -7.72 20.11 12.57
CA SER A 368 -6.99 18.93 13.05
C SER A 368 -6.46 19.12 14.47
N ARG A 369 -6.59 18.08 15.29
CA ARG A 369 -6.16 18.07 16.69
C ARG A 369 -4.63 18.13 16.77
N LYS A 370 -4.11 18.97 17.66
CA LYS A 370 -2.70 18.92 18.04
C LYS A 370 -2.51 17.85 19.11
N LYS A 371 -1.66 16.88 18.83
CA LYS A 371 -1.30 15.83 19.77
C LYS A 371 0.13 16.04 20.27
N GLU A 372 0.35 15.67 21.53
CA GLU A 372 1.70 15.65 22.08
C GLU A 372 2.55 14.55 21.40
N ASP A 373 3.82 14.83 21.20
CA ASP A 373 4.73 13.84 20.63
C ASP A 373 5.06 12.76 21.68
N SER A 374 5.10 11.51 21.24
CA SER A 374 5.49 10.38 22.10
C SER A 374 6.57 9.57 21.41
N ASP A 375 7.50 9.04 22.21
CA ASP A 375 8.61 8.20 21.72
C ASP A 375 8.30 6.69 21.81
N VAL A 376 7.03 6.32 21.86
CA VAL A 376 6.62 4.91 21.92
C VAL A 376 7.00 4.19 20.62
N VAL A 377 7.75 3.10 20.76
CA VAL A 377 8.11 2.19 19.66
C VAL A 377 7.42 0.87 19.92
N PHE A 378 6.67 0.37 18.95
CA PHE A 378 6.06 -0.95 19.01
C PHE A 378 6.95 -1.97 18.32
N ASP A 379 6.93 -3.19 18.83
CA ASP A 379 7.36 -4.35 18.06
C ASP A 379 6.34 -4.54 16.92
N THR A 380 6.81 -4.49 15.67
CA THR A 380 5.99 -4.67 14.48
C THR A 380 6.12 -6.07 13.89
N ALA A 381 6.79 -6.99 14.57
CA ALA A 381 6.88 -8.39 14.16
C ALA A 381 5.46 -9.00 14.09
N GLY A 382 5.07 -9.48 12.91
CA GLY A 382 3.75 -10.07 12.67
C GLY A 382 2.60 -9.07 12.43
N SER A 383 2.89 -7.79 12.21
CA SER A 383 1.87 -6.77 11.91
C SER A 383 1.59 -6.59 10.40
N TYR A 384 1.96 -7.57 9.57
CA TYR A 384 1.86 -7.53 8.11
C TYR A 384 1.05 -8.70 7.56
#